data_e3d8996da4f57a59bf4b41ffdb6be99c
#
_entry.id   e3d8996da4f57a59bf4b41ffdb6be99c
#
_cell.length_a   1.000
_cell.length_b   1.000
_cell.length_c   1.000
_cell.angle_alpha   90.00
_cell.angle_beta   90.00
_cell.angle_gamma   90.00
#
_symmetry.space_group_name_H-M   'P 1'
#
loop_
_entity.id
_entity.type
_entity.pdbx_description
1 polymer ?
#
loop_
_entity_poly.entity_id
_entity_poly.type
_entity_poly.pdbx_seq_one_letter_code
_entity_poly.pdbx_strand_id
1 'polypeptide(L)'
;MKLLYAVLVLVITGSATTTIYFTYYTSTFYTTDVFQLENEVASLESEISSLKSSTASDLKNAYDDGYSAGIEKQSSSSDTSSSNTSSSNTDAVSTITRTIGAVEKSGYSTDCSVPMGGDGCYTPVNLSANVGDKIIMTNTDSTGIHSFTSGTVDGFAPSPDGTFDTGILMSGDSFEWTPTVSGEYPYYCMLHAWQVGTITVN
;
A
#
# COMPACT_ATOMS: atom_id res chain seq x y z
N MET A 1 -0.38 -44.32 -6.26
CA MET A 1 -0.28 -45.53 -7.05
C MET A 1 1.09 -45.70 -7.75
N LYS A 2 1.68 -44.70 -8.37
CA LYS A 2 2.99 -44.75 -9.05
C LYS A 2 4.18 -45.06 -8.11
N LEU A 3 4.17 -44.57 -6.88
CA LEU A 3 5.20 -44.83 -5.87
C LEU A 3 5.22 -46.31 -5.41
N LEU A 4 4.05 -46.91 -5.30
CA LEU A 4 3.90 -48.34 -4.95
C LEU A 4 4.46 -49.27 -6.06
N TYR A 5 4.37 -48.86 -7.32
CA TYR A 5 4.89 -49.61 -8.44
C TYR A 5 6.42 -49.59 -8.49
N ALA A 6 7.06 -48.48 -8.14
CA ALA A 6 8.51 -48.36 -8.07
C ALA A 6 9.09 -49.22 -6.92
N VAL A 7 8.43 -49.32 -5.82
CA VAL A 7 8.80 -50.18 -4.66
C VAL A 7 8.62 -51.68 -5.01
N LEU A 8 7.60 -52.01 -5.77
CA LEU A 8 7.31 -53.41 -6.14
C LEU A 8 8.33 -54.01 -7.12
N VAL A 9 8.90 -53.19 -8.02
CA VAL A 9 9.96 -53.64 -8.96
C VAL A 9 11.28 -53.90 -8.21
N LEU A 10 11.53 -53.25 -7.08
CA LEU A 10 12.74 -53.41 -6.27
C LEU A 10 12.80 -54.77 -5.54
N VAL A 11 11.70 -55.42 -5.29
CA VAL A 11 11.63 -56.69 -4.54
C VAL A 11 11.96 -57.91 -5.45
N ILE A 12 11.93 -57.76 -6.76
CA ILE A 12 11.92 -58.89 -7.67
C ILE A 12 13.32 -59.20 -8.27
N THR A 13 14.29 -58.30 -8.27
CA THR A 13 15.59 -58.53 -8.94
C THR A 13 16.78 -57.99 -8.10
N GLY A 14 17.34 -58.81 -7.24
CA GLY A 14 18.48 -58.46 -6.37
C GLY A 14 19.85 -58.40 -7.10
N SER A 15 20.02 -57.64 -8.19
CA SER A 15 21.31 -57.48 -8.85
C SER A 15 21.79 -56.01 -8.87
N ALA A 16 23.10 -55.75 -8.91
CA ALA A 16 23.72 -54.44 -8.91
C ALA A 16 23.22 -53.52 -10.07
N THR A 17 22.75 -54.11 -11.16
CA THR A 17 22.19 -53.39 -12.30
C THR A 17 20.83 -52.73 -12.00
N THR A 18 20.05 -53.29 -11.10
CA THR A 18 18.78 -52.73 -10.68
C THR A 18 18.92 -51.50 -9.78
N THR A 19 19.98 -51.42 -8.98
CA THR A 19 20.26 -50.25 -8.12
C THR A 19 20.61 -49.04 -9.00
N ILE A 20 21.38 -49.21 -10.05
CA ILE A 20 21.74 -48.13 -11.00
C ILE A 20 20.51 -47.67 -11.78
N TYR A 21 19.66 -48.62 -12.22
CA TYR A 21 18.45 -48.27 -12.96
C TYR A 21 17.42 -47.54 -12.09
N PHE A 22 17.30 -47.94 -10.83
CA PHE A 22 16.40 -47.27 -9.87
C PHE A 22 16.86 -45.88 -9.51
N THR A 23 18.14 -45.67 -9.23
CA THR A 23 18.68 -44.33 -8.95
C THR A 23 18.58 -43.39 -10.16
N TYR A 24 18.82 -43.91 -11.36
CA TYR A 24 18.65 -43.13 -12.59
C TYR A 24 17.19 -42.78 -12.83
N TYR A 25 16.26 -43.74 -12.67
CA TYR A 25 14.83 -43.51 -12.90
C TYR A 25 14.21 -42.58 -11.88
N THR A 26 14.54 -42.72 -10.61
CA THR A 26 14.06 -41.79 -9.54
C THR A 26 14.63 -40.39 -9.71
N SER A 27 15.92 -40.27 -10.02
CA SER A 27 16.56 -38.95 -10.22
C SER A 27 15.91 -38.22 -11.43
N THR A 28 15.71 -38.92 -12.55
CA THR A 28 15.10 -38.31 -13.76
C THR A 28 13.63 -37.93 -13.52
N PHE A 29 12.90 -38.77 -12.79
CA PHE A 29 11.49 -38.53 -12.49
C PHE A 29 11.33 -37.33 -11.54
N TYR A 30 12.14 -37.29 -10.47
CA TYR A 30 12.09 -36.16 -9.52
C TYR A 30 12.56 -34.84 -10.16
N THR A 31 13.59 -34.82 -10.98
CA THR A 31 14.05 -33.62 -11.68
C THR A 31 13.03 -33.09 -12.66
N THR A 32 12.29 -33.97 -13.35
CA THR A 32 11.24 -33.56 -14.29
C THR A 32 10.04 -32.96 -13.54
N ASP A 33 9.60 -33.58 -12.46
CA ASP A 33 8.46 -33.12 -11.70
C ASP A 33 8.80 -31.78 -10.99
N VAL A 34 10.01 -31.63 -10.43
CA VAL A 34 10.48 -30.37 -9.82
C VAL A 34 10.54 -29.26 -10.86
N PHE A 35 11.12 -29.52 -12.02
CA PHE A 35 11.20 -28.53 -13.11
C PHE A 35 9.83 -28.09 -13.62
N GLN A 36 8.85 -29.01 -13.70
CA GLN A 36 7.47 -28.65 -14.05
C GLN A 36 6.82 -27.76 -12.98
N LEU A 37 7.02 -28.11 -11.70
CA LEU A 37 6.50 -27.30 -10.58
C LEU A 37 7.15 -25.90 -10.52
N GLU A 38 8.45 -25.79 -10.77
CA GLU A 38 9.15 -24.49 -10.83
C GLU A 38 8.59 -23.61 -11.96
N ASN A 39 8.32 -24.17 -13.13
CA ASN A 39 7.70 -23.44 -14.23
C ASN A 39 6.26 -23.03 -13.93
N GLU A 40 5.49 -23.88 -13.25
CA GLU A 40 4.12 -23.56 -12.83
C GLU A 40 4.12 -22.44 -11.78
N VAL A 41 5.02 -22.50 -10.81
CA VAL A 41 5.21 -21.42 -9.81
C VAL A 41 5.57 -20.10 -10.48
N ALA A 42 6.54 -20.08 -11.40
CA ALA A 42 6.92 -18.88 -12.12
C ALA A 42 5.76 -18.30 -12.96
N SER A 43 4.94 -19.17 -13.57
CA SER A 43 3.74 -18.75 -14.30
C SER A 43 2.69 -18.12 -13.37
N LEU A 44 2.44 -18.74 -12.22
CA LEU A 44 1.49 -18.24 -11.23
C LEU A 44 1.96 -16.91 -10.60
N GLU A 45 3.25 -16.77 -10.33
CA GLU A 45 3.84 -15.51 -9.85
C GLU A 45 3.64 -14.37 -10.85
N SER A 46 3.83 -14.66 -12.15
CA SER A 46 3.58 -13.68 -13.21
C SER A 46 2.10 -13.31 -13.30
N GLU A 47 1.19 -14.27 -13.17
CA GLU A 47 -0.25 -14.03 -13.18
C GLU A 47 -0.69 -13.22 -11.96
N ILE A 48 -0.19 -13.54 -10.76
CA ILE A 48 -0.43 -12.78 -9.53
C ILE A 48 0.03 -11.34 -9.68
N SER A 49 1.22 -11.11 -10.25
CA SER A 49 1.76 -9.77 -10.49
C SER A 49 0.87 -8.97 -11.44
N SER A 50 0.40 -9.60 -12.52
CA SER A 50 -0.50 -8.98 -13.50
C SER A 50 -1.86 -8.64 -12.88
N LEU A 51 -2.46 -9.57 -12.14
CA LEU A 51 -3.74 -9.37 -11.46
C LEU A 51 -3.65 -8.27 -10.41
N LYS A 52 -2.54 -8.24 -9.64
CA LYS A 52 -2.29 -7.19 -8.63
C LYS A 52 -2.24 -5.81 -9.27
N SER A 53 -1.53 -5.66 -10.38
CA SER A 53 -1.45 -4.40 -11.12
C SER A 53 -2.80 -3.95 -11.68
N SER A 54 -3.57 -4.87 -12.27
CA SER A 54 -4.91 -4.57 -12.79
C SER A 54 -5.88 -4.17 -11.68
N THR A 55 -5.92 -4.95 -10.59
CA THR A 55 -6.81 -4.69 -9.45
C THR A 55 -6.49 -3.34 -8.79
N ALA A 56 -5.21 -2.99 -8.66
CA ALA A 56 -4.79 -1.71 -8.11
C ALA A 56 -5.25 -0.53 -8.99
N SER A 57 -5.13 -0.68 -10.31
CA SER A 57 -5.61 0.34 -11.26
C SER A 57 -7.13 0.49 -11.23
N ASP A 58 -7.85 -0.62 -11.18
CA ASP A 58 -9.32 -0.62 -11.15
C ASP A 58 -9.84 0.00 -9.84
N LEU A 59 -9.18 -0.31 -8.70
CA LEU A 59 -9.52 0.25 -7.41
C LEU A 59 -9.25 1.76 -7.37
N LYS A 60 -8.13 2.22 -7.92
CA LYS A 60 -7.82 3.65 -8.03
C LYS A 60 -8.88 4.37 -8.86
N ASN A 61 -9.23 3.85 -10.01
CA ASN A 61 -10.24 4.45 -10.88
C ASN A 61 -11.61 4.53 -10.18
N ALA A 62 -12.04 3.45 -9.53
CA ALA A 62 -13.31 3.40 -8.80
C ALA A 62 -13.33 4.40 -7.62
N TYR A 63 -12.20 4.57 -6.93
CA TYR A 63 -12.07 5.56 -5.86
C TYR A 63 -12.16 6.99 -6.41
N ASP A 64 -11.37 7.31 -7.45
CA ASP A 64 -11.32 8.63 -8.06
C ASP A 64 -12.69 9.04 -8.63
N ASP A 65 -13.42 8.11 -9.26
CA ASP A 65 -14.78 8.31 -9.75
C ASP A 65 -15.76 8.59 -8.60
N GLY A 66 -15.68 7.81 -7.52
CA GLY A 66 -16.54 7.98 -6.35
C GLY A 66 -16.26 9.29 -5.61
N TYR A 67 -14.98 9.66 -5.50
CA TYR A 67 -14.55 10.91 -4.87
C TYR A 67 -15.01 12.14 -5.68
N SER A 68 -14.82 12.11 -7.00
CA SER A 68 -15.26 13.18 -7.90
C SER A 68 -16.78 13.40 -7.83
N ALA A 69 -17.54 12.31 -7.83
CA ALA A 69 -19.02 12.36 -7.69
C ALA A 69 -19.44 12.91 -6.30
N GLY A 70 -18.65 12.67 -5.27
CA GLY A 70 -18.86 13.20 -3.92
C GLY A 70 -18.66 14.72 -3.85
N ILE A 71 -17.59 15.22 -4.46
CA ILE A 71 -17.29 16.66 -4.51
C ILE A 71 -18.36 17.43 -5.31
N GLU A 72 -18.81 16.91 -6.45
CA GLU A 72 -19.86 17.54 -7.24
C GLU A 72 -21.17 17.71 -6.47
N LYS A 73 -21.52 16.76 -5.62
CA LYS A 73 -22.69 16.87 -4.75
C LYS A 73 -22.53 17.92 -3.65
N GLN A 74 -21.31 18.12 -3.15
CA GLN A 74 -21.02 19.08 -2.10
C GLN A 74 -20.93 20.51 -2.64
N SER A 75 -20.43 20.72 -3.86
CA SER A 75 -20.31 22.02 -4.49
C SER A 75 -21.67 22.59 -4.96
N SER A 76 -22.67 21.74 -5.16
CA SER A 76 -24.02 22.18 -5.54
C SER A 76 -24.87 22.70 -4.37
N SER A 77 -24.38 22.65 -3.13
CA SER A 77 -25.10 23.10 -1.92
C SER A 77 -24.58 24.36 -1.27
N SER A 78 -23.56 25.04 -1.84
CA SER A 78 -23.01 26.29 -1.27
C SER A 78 -22.87 27.40 -2.30
N ASP A 79 -24.01 27.94 -2.76
CA ASP A 79 -24.07 29.30 -3.28
C ASP A 79 -24.51 30.24 -2.15
N THR A 80 -23.56 30.93 -1.53
CA THR A 80 -23.77 32.29 -1.02
C THR A 80 -22.44 33.00 -0.85
N SER A 81 -22.16 33.85 -1.80
CA SER A 81 -21.48 35.15 -1.79
C SER A 81 -20.71 35.56 -0.52
N SER A 82 -19.43 35.90 -0.64
CA SER A 82 -19.02 37.29 -0.43
C SER A 82 -17.58 37.53 -0.84
N SER A 83 -17.41 38.46 -1.77
CA SER A 83 -16.20 39.15 -2.10
C SER A 83 -15.68 39.97 -0.91
N ASN A 84 -14.38 39.92 -0.61
CA ASN A 84 -13.67 41.17 -0.25
C ASN A 84 -12.15 41.05 -0.54
N THR A 85 -11.74 41.95 -1.38
CA THR A 85 -10.39 42.42 -1.65
C THR A 85 -9.76 43.10 -0.44
N SER A 86 -8.51 42.77 -0.10
CA SER A 86 -7.47 43.79 0.13
C SER A 86 -6.16 43.23 0.66
N SER A 87 -5.13 43.47 -0.16
CA SER A 87 -3.88 44.18 0.20
C SER A 87 -2.81 43.43 1.01
N SER A 88 -1.81 42.99 0.23
CA SER A 88 -0.35 43.11 0.44
C SER A 88 0.16 43.38 1.85
N ASN A 89 0.81 42.36 2.42
CA ASN A 89 2.11 42.52 3.05
C ASN A 89 2.99 41.32 2.68
N THR A 90 3.99 41.57 1.86
CA THR A 90 5.02 40.63 1.46
C THR A 90 6.07 40.56 2.58
N ASP A 91 5.79 39.80 3.60
CA ASP A 91 6.84 39.09 4.31
C ASP A 91 7.00 37.77 3.58
N ALA A 92 8.14 37.56 2.94
CA ALA A 92 8.47 36.29 2.31
C ALA A 92 8.54 35.23 3.39
N VAL A 93 7.38 34.61 3.68
CA VAL A 93 7.32 33.40 4.51
C VAL A 93 8.14 32.35 3.76
N SER A 94 9.28 31.98 4.34
CA SER A 94 10.10 30.90 3.83
C SER A 94 9.28 29.61 3.90
N THR A 95 8.63 29.26 2.83
CA THR A 95 7.87 28.00 2.71
C THR A 95 8.85 26.84 2.79
N ILE A 96 8.75 26.05 3.84
CA ILE A 96 9.58 24.85 4.03
C ILE A 96 8.82 23.65 3.45
N THR A 97 9.50 22.84 2.66
CA THR A 97 8.95 21.57 2.19
C THR A 97 9.20 20.49 3.23
N ARG A 98 8.14 19.78 3.60
CA ARG A 98 8.16 18.62 4.50
C ARG A 98 7.68 17.38 3.75
N THR A 99 8.19 16.22 4.08
CA THR A 99 7.79 14.97 3.41
C THR A 99 7.32 13.93 4.41
N ILE A 100 6.33 13.15 4.01
CA ILE A 100 5.85 11.95 4.71
C ILE A 100 5.80 10.82 3.69
N GLY A 101 6.34 9.65 4.04
CA GLY A 101 6.31 8.47 3.19
C GLY A 101 5.58 7.29 3.84
N ALA A 102 4.91 6.44 3.06
CA ALA A 102 4.41 5.17 3.53
C ALA A 102 5.57 4.17 3.67
N VAL A 103 5.61 3.44 4.78
CA VAL A 103 6.66 2.44 5.06
C VAL A 103 6.49 1.24 4.15
N GLU A 104 7.61 0.69 3.67
CA GLU A 104 7.64 -0.50 2.81
C GLU A 104 6.88 -1.67 3.44
N LYS A 105 6.00 -2.32 2.66
CA LYS A 105 5.15 -3.45 3.05
C LYS A 105 4.14 -3.15 4.16
N SER A 106 3.89 -1.89 4.49
CA SER A 106 2.95 -1.51 5.56
C SER A 106 1.50 -1.88 5.28
N GLY A 107 1.13 -2.12 4.02
CA GLY A 107 -0.18 -2.63 3.63
C GLY A 107 -0.42 -4.12 3.91
N TYR A 108 0.64 -4.91 4.17
CA TYR A 108 0.53 -6.36 4.36
C TYR A 108 0.59 -6.82 5.81
N SER A 109 1.08 -5.97 6.71
CA SER A 109 1.26 -6.30 8.12
C SER A 109 0.84 -5.14 9.02
N THR A 110 0.31 -5.48 10.18
CA THR A 110 0.02 -4.53 11.26
C THR A 110 1.23 -4.25 12.16
N ASP A 111 2.39 -4.85 11.88
CA ASP A 111 3.59 -4.74 12.73
C ASP A 111 4.10 -3.30 12.87
N CYS A 112 3.89 -2.47 11.85
CA CYS A 112 4.24 -1.06 11.90
C CYS A 112 3.23 -0.19 12.67
N SER A 113 2.06 -0.72 13.02
CA SER A 113 0.97 0.05 13.65
C SER A 113 1.34 0.56 15.03
N VAL A 114 1.35 1.88 15.23
CA VAL A 114 1.62 2.51 16.54
C VAL A 114 0.63 2.03 17.62
N PRO A 115 -0.68 1.96 17.40
CA PRO A 115 -1.62 1.40 18.37
C PRO A 115 -1.34 -0.05 18.77
N MET A 116 -0.61 -0.80 17.94
CA MET A 116 -0.23 -2.20 18.21
C MET A 116 1.22 -2.36 18.69
N GLY A 117 1.92 -1.24 18.96
CA GLY A 117 3.28 -1.22 19.48
C GLY A 117 4.39 -1.17 18.42
N GLY A 118 4.05 -0.87 17.18
CA GLY A 118 5.02 -0.64 16.09
C GLY A 118 5.54 0.81 16.06
N ASP A 119 6.55 1.04 15.22
CA ASP A 119 7.25 2.33 15.09
C ASP A 119 6.54 3.34 14.18
N GLY A 120 5.47 2.94 13.52
CA GLY A 120 4.69 3.75 12.58
C GLY A 120 4.72 3.20 11.16
N CYS A 121 3.57 3.24 10.50
CA CYS A 121 3.42 2.83 9.10
C CYS A 121 3.68 3.98 8.13
N TYR A 122 3.87 5.18 8.63
CA TYR A 122 4.32 6.37 7.90
C TYR A 122 5.64 6.89 8.49
N THR A 123 6.45 7.51 7.67
CA THR A 123 7.75 8.09 8.10
C THR A 123 7.86 9.54 7.65
N PRO A 124 7.96 10.50 8.59
CA PRO A 124 7.73 10.33 10.02
C PRO A 124 6.24 10.06 10.33
N VAL A 125 5.96 9.32 11.39
CA VAL A 125 4.59 9.06 11.87
C VAL A 125 3.96 10.32 12.46
N ASN A 126 4.78 11.17 13.10
CA ASN A 126 4.40 12.48 13.60
C ASN A 126 5.26 13.54 12.91
N LEU A 127 4.62 14.42 12.17
CA LEU A 127 5.27 15.53 11.48
C LEU A 127 4.95 16.86 12.19
N SER A 128 5.97 17.70 12.40
CA SER A 128 5.77 19.10 12.79
C SER A 128 6.00 20.02 11.60
N ALA A 129 5.08 20.94 11.38
CA ALA A 129 5.11 21.93 10.30
C ALA A 129 4.61 23.29 10.81
N ASN A 130 4.73 24.32 9.99
CA ASN A 130 4.12 25.63 10.24
C ASN A 130 3.02 25.90 9.22
N VAL A 131 2.13 26.84 9.56
CA VAL A 131 1.17 27.36 8.58
C VAL A 131 1.92 27.87 7.34
N GLY A 132 1.49 27.44 6.16
CA GLY A 132 2.12 27.78 4.88
C GLY A 132 3.26 26.87 4.43
N ASP A 133 3.72 25.92 5.25
CA ASP A 133 4.67 24.90 4.80
C ASP A 133 4.01 23.98 3.75
N LYS A 134 4.80 23.55 2.78
CA LYS A 134 4.38 22.54 1.80
C LYS A 134 4.61 21.14 2.37
N ILE A 135 3.59 20.35 2.50
CA ILE A 135 3.66 18.96 2.96
C ILE A 135 3.46 18.05 1.76
N ILE A 136 4.45 17.23 1.46
CA ILE A 136 4.41 16.23 0.38
C ILE A 136 4.19 14.86 1.02
N MET A 137 3.09 14.23 0.68
CA MET A 137 2.72 12.88 1.08
C MET A 137 2.98 11.95 -0.08
N THR A 138 3.88 10.97 0.09
CA THR A 138 4.31 10.08 -0.97
C THR A 138 4.07 8.64 -0.60
N ASN A 139 3.53 7.84 -1.50
CA ASN A 139 3.56 6.40 -1.33
C ASN A 139 4.97 5.88 -1.68
N THR A 140 5.80 5.67 -0.67
CA THR A 140 7.15 5.11 -0.80
C THR A 140 7.20 3.58 -0.66
N ASP A 141 6.06 2.93 -0.42
CA ASP A 141 5.95 1.47 -0.44
C ASP A 141 5.94 0.97 -1.89
N SER A 142 6.97 0.21 -2.25
CA SER A 142 7.10 -0.33 -3.62
C SER A 142 6.10 -1.46 -3.91
N THR A 143 5.45 -1.99 -2.89
CA THR A 143 4.62 -3.20 -2.96
C THR A 143 3.16 -2.96 -2.65
N GLY A 144 2.84 -1.82 -2.03
CA GLY A 144 1.50 -1.48 -1.54
C GLY A 144 0.88 -0.25 -2.21
N ILE A 145 -0.42 -0.09 -2.02
CA ILE A 145 -1.17 1.12 -2.36
C ILE A 145 -1.65 1.75 -1.06
N HIS A 146 -1.55 3.08 -0.96
CA HIS A 146 -1.88 3.80 0.27
C HIS A 146 -2.66 5.08 -0.01
N SER A 147 -3.27 5.64 1.03
CA SER A 147 -3.79 7.01 1.03
C SER A 147 -3.31 7.74 2.29
N PHE A 148 -3.44 9.07 2.29
CA PHE A 148 -3.32 9.92 3.47
C PHE A 148 -4.62 10.72 3.55
N THR A 149 -5.49 10.32 4.44
CA THR A 149 -6.83 10.91 4.60
C THR A 149 -6.92 11.51 6.00
N SER A 150 -7.22 12.80 6.10
CA SER A 150 -7.38 13.50 7.37
C SER A 150 -8.58 12.99 8.15
N GLY A 151 -8.42 12.86 9.47
CA GLY A 151 -9.42 12.33 10.38
C GLY A 151 -8.87 11.28 11.31
N THR A 152 -9.74 10.54 11.98
CA THR A 152 -9.41 9.57 13.02
C THR A 152 -9.90 8.17 12.67
N VAL A 153 -9.35 7.17 13.36
CA VAL A 153 -9.81 5.79 13.30
C VAL A 153 -10.14 5.33 14.72
N ASP A 154 -11.35 4.83 14.94
CA ASP A 154 -11.74 4.17 16.18
C ASP A 154 -11.82 2.65 15.95
N GLY A 155 -10.85 1.92 16.50
CA GLY A 155 -10.63 0.52 16.16
C GLY A 155 -10.25 0.36 14.69
N PHE A 156 -11.19 -0.11 13.86
CA PHE A 156 -11.05 -0.20 12.40
C PHE A 156 -12.08 0.65 11.64
N ALA A 157 -12.80 1.54 12.33
CA ALA A 157 -13.80 2.40 11.75
C ALA A 157 -13.20 3.78 11.43
N PRO A 158 -13.01 4.14 10.14
CA PRO A 158 -12.47 5.43 9.74
C PRO A 158 -13.52 6.54 9.87
N SER A 159 -13.08 7.73 10.27
CA SER A 159 -13.88 8.94 10.39
C SER A 159 -13.13 10.10 9.74
N PRO A 160 -13.29 10.33 8.42
CA PRO A 160 -12.65 11.44 7.73
C PRO A 160 -13.25 12.77 8.18
N ASP A 161 -12.41 13.81 8.28
CA ASP A 161 -12.83 15.17 8.64
C ASP A 161 -12.89 16.14 7.44
N GLY A 162 -12.44 15.70 6.26
CA GLY A 162 -12.51 16.46 5.02
C GLY A 162 -11.45 17.56 4.87
N THR A 163 -10.43 17.62 5.74
CA THR A 163 -9.37 18.63 5.65
C THR A 163 -8.46 18.37 4.45
N PHE A 164 -8.04 17.13 4.25
CA PHE A 164 -7.35 16.65 3.05
C PHE A 164 -7.60 15.16 2.81
N ASP A 165 -7.53 14.77 1.56
CA ASP A 165 -7.53 13.37 1.12
C ASP A 165 -6.71 13.24 -0.16
N THR A 166 -5.73 12.35 -0.16
CA THR A 166 -4.87 12.14 -1.32
C THR A 166 -5.51 11.27 -2.40
N GLY A 167 -6.64 10.63 -2.09
CA GLY A 167 -7.06 9.48 -2.85
C GLY A 167 -6.06 8.32 -2.74
N ILE A 168 -6.21 7.33 -3.60
CA ILE A 168 -5.30 6.20 -3.67
C ILE A 168 -4.01 6.62 -4.40
N LEU A 169 -2.88 6.46 -3.72
CA LEU A 169 -1.55 6.67 -4.28
C LEU A 169 -0.92 5.31 -4.62
N MET A 170 -0.52 5.14 -5.87
CA MET A 170 0.33 4.04 -6.31
C MET A 170 1.78 4.28 -5.84
N SER A 171 2.63 3.26 -5.91
CA SER A 171 4.04 3.40 -5.57
C SER A 171 4.70 4.55 -6.35
N GLY A 172 5.30 5.49 -5.62
CA GLY A 172 5.94 6.70 -6.17
C GLY A 172 5.00 7.90 -6.38
N ASP A 173 3.67 7.72 -6.31
CA ASP A 173 2.73 8.83 -6.39
C ASP A 173 2.83 9.73 -5.15
N SER A 174 2.57 11.02 -5.36
CA SER A 174 2.64 12.05 -4.31
C SER A 174 1.47 13.01 -4.38
N PHE A 175 1.12 13.56 -3.22
CA PHE A 175 0.12 14.60 -3.05
C PHE A 175 0.73 15.75 -2.25
N GLU A 176 0.38 16.99 -2.60
CA GLU A 176 0.84 18.19 -1.89
C GLU A 176 -0.31 18.84 -1.12
N TRP A 177 -0.06 19.14 0.14
CA TRP A 177 -0.97 19.89 1.00
C TRP A 177 -0.25 21.05 1.69
N THR A 178 -0.91 22.20 1.76
CA THR A 178 -0.42 23.39 2.46
C THR A 178 -1.42 23.79 3.53
N PRO A 179 -1.13 23.57 4.82
CA PRO A 179 -2.03 23.98 5.90
C PRO A 179 -2.13 25.50 5.98
N THR A 180 -3.36 25.98 6.16
CA THR A 180 -3.67 27.41 6.33
C THR A 180 -4.02 27.78 7.77
N VAL A 181 -4.20 26.79 8.66
CA VAL A 181 -4.57 26.95 10.05
C VAL A 181 -3.66 26.09 10.91
N SER A 182 -3.24 26.61 12.07
CA SER A 182 -2.52 25.82 13.07
C SER A 182 -3.44 24.82 13.77
N GLY A 183 -2.92 23.66 14.13
CA GLY A 183 -3.69 22.63 14.80
C GLY A 183 -3.05 21.24 14.68
N GLU A 184 -3.73 20.23 15.22
CA GLU A 184 -3.38 18.84 15.03
C GLU A 184 -4.26 18.23 13.95
N TYR A 185 -3.63 17.58 13.00
CA TYR A 185 -4.27 16.93 11.87
C TYR A 185 -3.91 15.44 11.90
N PRO A 186 -4.67 14.62 12.62
CA PRO A 186 -4.53 13.18 12.52
C PRO A 186 -4.90 12.72 11.12
N TYR A 187 -4.26 11.67 10.66
CA TYR A 187 -4.55 11.08 9.34
C TYR A 187 -4.34 9.58 9.36
N TYR A 188 -4.91 8.93 8.38
CA TYR A 188 -4.87 7.48 8.26
C TYR A 188 -4.93 7.04 6.80
N CYS A 189 -4.68 5.74 6.55
CA CYS A 189 -4.91 5.13 5.25
C CYS A 189 -6.34 4.56 5.17
N MET A 190 -7.11 4.95 4.16
CA MET A 190 -8.47 4.44 3.93
C MET A 190 -8.54 2.93 3.73
N LEU A 191 -7.47 2.33 3.19
CA LEU A 191 -7.40 0.89 2.91
C LEU A 191 -6.87 0.09 4.09
N HIS A 192 -6.09 0.74 4.98
CA HIS A 192 -5.34 0.10 6.04
C HIS A 192 -5.55 0.85 7.36
N ALA A 193 -6.69 0.62 8.02
CA ALA A 193 -7.12 1.38 9.19
C ALA A 193 -6.12 1.36 10.38
N TRP A 194 -5.13 0.48 10.35
CA TRP A 194 -4.04 0.43 11.33
C TRP A 194 -2.90 1.43 11.05
N GLN A 195 -2.87 2.00 9.85
CA GLN A 195 -1.88 3.00 9.47
C GLN A 195 -2.40 4.38 9.84
N VAL A 196 -1.83 4.94 10.87
CA VAL A 196 -2.20 6.25 11.40
C VAL A 196 -0.97 7.13 11.60
N GLY A 197 -1.16 8.44 11.54
CA GLY A 197 -0.13 9.43 11.83
C GLY A 197 -0.75 10.75 12.24
N THR A 198 0.08 11.75 12.58
CA THR A 198 -0.37 13.09 12.96
C THR A 198 0.55 14.16 12.39
N ILE A 199 -0.04 15.21 11.85
CA ILE A 199 0.67 16.45 11.48
C ILE A 199 0.30 17.52 12.49
N THR A 200 1.30 18.06 13.20
CA THR A 200 1.13 19.21 14.10
C THR A 200 1.58 20.45 13.38
N VAL A 201 0.67 21.38 13.14
CA VAL A 201 0.91 22.67 12.48
C VAL A 201 0.93 23.79 13.51
N ASN A 202 2.04 24.52 13.58
CA ASN A 202 2.27 25.64 14.51
C ASN A 202 1.96 26.98 13.86
#